data_2c0315a1a638eb17e490968468fb1a75
#
_entry.id   2c0315a1a638eb17e490968468fb1a75
#
_cell.length_a   1.000
_cell.length_b   1.000
_cell.length_c   1.000
_cell.angle_alpha   90.00
_cell.angle_beta   90.00
_cell.angle_gamma   90.00
#
_symmetry.space_group_name_H-M   'P 1'
#
loop_
_entity.id
_entity.type
_entity.pdbx_description
1 polymer ?
#
loop_
_entity_poly.entity_id
_entity_poly.type
_entity_poly.pdbx_seq_one_letter_code
_entity_poly.pdbx_strand_id
1 'polypeptide(L)'
;MASSRDRQRKLARAKLDRQMVRRAAKENRRRRLLAGAGSAVAVLLIVAGVAWIGGAFDSDETTEAADQDICLWTPQNASTNSNLKDVGTPPTKDIPTLGTQTMTISTSQGEPIVVGLDSEVSPCGTADITYLASKKFYDNTDCHEITSYGAVRCGDPSGTGLGGPTYSVYNENVPTGPDPSASAAPDAKTPLYPKGTVALIGNPPGTNGSQFLIFTKDYSPATPEFSIVGKVTGGQATVDKLAKIPTTANSTGDKVKPTQKITIKTLTVGDAPASAAPSASTQS
;
A
#
# COMPACT_ATOMS: atom_id res chain seq x y z
N MET A 1 43.09 -0.45 -44.57
CA MET A 1 43.96 0.54 -43.89
C MET A 1 43.16 1.81 -43.67
N ALA A 2 42.84 2.20 -42.44
CA ALA A 2 42.10 3.42 -42.16
C ALA A 2 42.93 4.65 -42.51
N SER A 3 42.37 5.55 -43.31
CA SER A 3 43.06 6.76 -43.82
C SER A 3 43.57 7.64 -42.68
N SER A 4 44.71 8.21 -42.82
CA SER A 4 45.36 9.18 -41.89
C SER A 4 44.36 10.31 -41.50
N ARG A 5 43.48 10.71 -42.40
CA ARG A 5 42.44 11.73 -42.19
C ARG A 5 41.36 11.27 -41.19
N ASP A 6 40.97 10.00 -41.17
CA ASP A 6 39.97 9.48 -40.22
C ASP A 6 40.51 9.42 -38.79
N ARG A 7 41.79 9.12 -38.67
CA ARG A 7 42.48 9.12 -37.36
C ARG A 7 42.57 10.54 -36.79
N GLN A 8 42.90 11.53 -37.65
CA GLN A 8 42.92 12.94 -37.23
C GLN A 8 41.55 13.47 -36.84
N ARG A 9 40.45 13.10 -37.57
CA ARG A 9 39.08 13.48 -37.23
C ARG A 9 38.65 12.89 -35.90
N LYS A 10 39.00 11.63 -35.61
CA LYS A 10 38.70 10.99 -34.30
C LYS A 10 39.41 11.67 -33.15
N LEU A 11 40.69 12.02 -33.32
CA LEU A 11 41.47 12.72 -32.29
C LEU A 11 40.94 14.15 -32.05
N ALA A 12 40.54 14.87 -33.10
CA ALA A 12 39.95 16.19 -32.98
C ALA A 12 38.61 16.16 -32.23
N ARG A 13 37.69 15.19 -32.53
CA ARG A 13 36.46 14.99 -31.80
C ARG A 13 36.70 14.66 -30.35
N ALA A 14 37.58 13.71 -30.03
CA ALA A 14 37.90 13.35 -28.66
C ALA A 14 38.51 14.53 -27.84
N LYS A 15 39.26 15.44 -28.51
CA LYS A 15 39.77 16.65 -27.86
C LYS A 15 38.66 17.65 -27.56
N LEU A 16 37.72 17.83 -28.49
CA LEU A 16 36.54 18.70 -28.31
C LEU A 16 35.65 18.19 -27.18
N ASP A 17 35.33 16.90 -27.16
CA ASP A 17 34.50 16.29 -26.13
C ASP A 17 35.11 16.47 -24.74
N ARG A 18 36.42 16.25 -24.60
CA ARG A 18 37.11 16.50 -23.30
C ARG A 18 37.05 17.98 -22.88
N GLN A 19 37.09 18.91 -23.81
CA GLN A 19 36.98 20.34 -23.53
C GLN A 19 35.53 20.70 -23.10
N MET A 20 34.53 20.14 -23.77
CA MET A 20 33.12 20.34 -23.41
C MET A 20 32.81 19.83 -22.03
N VAL A 21 33.24 18.61 -21.69
CA VAL A 21 33.05 18.01 -20.34
C VAL A 21 33.70 18.86 -19.26
N ARG A 22 34.92 19.37 -19.49
CA ARG A 22 35.61 20.25 -18.53
C ARG A 22 34.91 21.59 -18.33
N ARG A 23 34.34 22.18 -19.40
CA ARG A 23 33.54 23.43 -19.32
C ARG A 23 32.25 23.20 -18.53
N ALA A 24 31.51 22.13 -18.84
CA ALA A 24 30.29 21.78 -18.14
C ALA A 24 30.52 21.49 -16.63
N ALA A 25 31.62 20.80 -16.31
CA ALA A 25 32.02 20.55 -14.92
C ALA A 25 32.34 21.84 -14.15
N LYS A 26 33.02 22.81 -14.81
CA LYS A 26 33.36 24.10 -14.20
C LYS A 26 32.13 24.98 -13.97
N GLU A 27 31.19 25.01 -14.91
CA GLU A 27 29.94 25.72 -14.78
C GLU A 27 29.02 25.13 -13.66
N ASN A 28 28.91 23.81 -13.61
CA ASN A 28 28.15 23.13 -12.57
C ASN A 28 28.74 23.37 -11.18
N ARG A 29 30.10 23.37 -11.05
CA ARG A 29 30.72 23.71 -9.77
C ARG A 29 30.47 25.15 -9.37
N ARG A 30 30.55 26.11 -10.33
CA ARG A 30 30.22 27.53 -10.06
C ARG A 30 28.76 27.74 -9.67
N ARG A 31 27.82 27.06 -10.34
CA ARG A 31 26.38 27.12 -9.99
C ARG A 31 26.10 26.55 -8.60
N ARG A 32 26.74 25.44 -8.22
CA ARG A 32 26.63 24.85 -6.88
C ARG A 32 27.21 25.75 -5.78
N LEU A 33 28.32 26.40 -6.04
CA LEU A 33 28.90 27.36 -5.07
C LEU A 33 28.05 28.62 -4.90
N LEU A 34 27.47 29.15 -5.98
CA LEU A 34 26.59 30.31 -5.94
C LEU A 34 25.24 29.96 -5.28
N ALA A 35 24.68 28.80 -5.55
CA ALA A 35 23.46 28.32 -4.91
C ALA A 35 23.66 28.05 -3.41
N GLY A 36 24.81 27.47 -3.03
CA GLY A 36 25.13 27.21 -1.62
C GLY A 36 25.40 28.51 -0.80
N ALA A 37 26.04 29.52 -1.40
CA ALA A 37 26.27 30.79 -0.74
C ALA A 37 24.98 31.62 -0.57
N GLY A 38 24.09 31.59 -1.58
CA GLY A 38 22.81 32.30 -1.52
C GLY A 38 21.86 31.75 -0.46
N SER A 39 21.80 30.43 -0.29
CA SER A 39 20.95 29.78 0.70
C SER A 39 21.41 30.01 2.14
N ALA A 40 22.71 30.04 2.40
CA ALA A 40 23.25 30.27 3.74
C ALA A 40 22.96 31.70 4.22
N VAL A 41 23.05 32.71 3.34
CA VAL A 41 22.75 34.10 3.68
C VAL A 41 21.24 34.30 3.89
N ALA A 42 20.40 33.69 3.10
CA ALA A 42 18.95 33.79 3.27
C ALA A 42 18.48 33.17 4.58
N VAL A 43 19.01 32.02 4.99
CA VAL A 43 18.69 31.37 6.26
C VAL A 43 19.17 32.23 7.45
N LEU A 44 20.35 32.83 7.39
CA LEU A 44 20.85 33.71 8.46
C LEU A 44 20.02 35.00 8.59
N LEU A 45 19.54 35.57 7.48
CA LEU A 45 18.69 36.77 7.53
C LEU A 45 17.28 36.45 8.05
N ILE A 46 16.73 35.28 7.76
CA ILE A 46 15.43 34.83 8.31
C ILE A 46 15.56 34.58 9.81
N VAL A 47 16.61 33.90 10.26
CA VAL A 47 16.83 33.63 11.69
C VAL A 47 17.08 34.92 12.48
N ALA A 48 17.83 35.88 11.93
CA ALA A 48 18.06 37.19 12.57
C ALA A 48 16.78 38.06 12.58
N GLY A 49 15.94 38.00 11.53
CA GLY A 49 14.68 38.74 11.44
C GLY A 49 13.62 38.25 12.41
N VAL A 50 13.53 36.96 12.63
CA VAL A 50 12.58 36.35 13.58
C VAL A 50 12.98 36.62 15.03
N ALA A 51 14.28 36.67 15.34
CA ALA A 51 14.77 36.99 16.67
C ALA A 51 14.54 38.49 17.07
N TRP A 52 14.30 39.37 16.10
CA TRP A 52 14.14 40.80 16.35
C TRP A 52 12.68 41.27 16.45
N ILE A 53 11.71 40.50 15.98
CA ILE A 53 10.28 40.86 15.92
C ILE A 53 9.43 40.15 16.98
N GLY A 54 9.92 39.11 17.64
CA GLY A 54 9.11 38.28 18.53
C GLY A 54 9.75 37.90 19.83
N GLY A 55 9.80 38.85 20.77
CA GLY A 55 9.98 38.53 22.19
C GLY A 55 8.73 37.90 22.77
N ALA A 56 8.42 36.67 22.41
CA ALA A 56 7.49 35.83 23.14
C ALA A 56 7.55 34.41 22.51
N PHE A 57 8.39 33.57 23.07
CA PHE A 57 8.19 32.13 22.92
C PHE A 57 7.10 31.70 23.91
N ASP A 58 5.87 31.97 23.58
CA ASP A 58 4.76 31.16 24.09
C ASP A 58 4.66 29.96 23.17
N SER A 59 5.16 28.82 23.68
CA SER A 59 5.01 27.51 23.10
C SER A 59 3.59 27.02 23.36
N ASP A 60 2.62 27.56 22.65
CA ASP A 60 1.39 26.85 22.37
C ASP A 60 1.61 26.09 21.07
N GLU A 61 2.31 24.93 21.18
CA GLU A 61 2.15 23.85 20.21
C GLU A 61 0.72 23.30 20.36
N THR A 62 -0.26 24.07 19.93
CA THR A 62 -1.54 23.52 19.55
C THR A 62 -1.32 22.81 18.23
N THR A 63 -1.32 21.53 18.35
CA THR A 63 -1.28 20.49 17.33
C THR A 63 -2.22 20.81 16.16
N GLU A 64 -1.76 21.56 15.14
CA GLU A 64 -2.44 21.68 13.84
C GLU A 64 -2.29 20.39 12.98
N ALA A 65 -2.10 19.24 13.63
CA ALA A 65 -2.07 17.96 12.94
C ALA A 65 -3.47 17.43 12.57
N ALA A 66 -4.53 18.09 13.06
CA ALA A 66 -5.91 17.59 12.91
C ALA A 66 -6.60 18.00 11.60
N ASP A 67 -6.02 18.89 10.78
CA ASP A 67 -6.71 19.41 9.59
C ASP A 67 -6.06 19.01 8.24
N GLN A 68 -5.10 18.09 8.25
CA GLN A 68 -4.50 17.59 7.01
C GLN A 68 -5.28 16.41 6.45
N ASP A 69 -5.53 16.43 5.14
CA ASP A 69 -6.04 15.28 4.42
C ASP A 69 -4.97 14.17 4.43
N ILE A 70 -5.23 13.08 5.15
CA ILE A 70 -4.32 11.94 5.27
C ILE A 70 -4.47 11.02 4.06
N CYS A 71 -5.71 10.82 3.59
CA CYS A 71 -6.02 9.93 2.49
C CYS A 71 -6.60 10.68 1.30
N LEU A 72 -6.13 10.29 0.11
CA LEU A 72 -6.64 10.80 -1.15
C LEU A 72 -7.42 9.70 -1.87
N TRP A 73 -8.69 9.99 -2.16
CA TRP A 73 -9.57 9.09 -2.88
C TRP A 73 -9.67 9.52 -4.34
N THR A 74 -9.18 8.68 -5.25
CA THR A 74 -9.21 8.96 -6.69
C THR A 74 -10.54 8.50 -7.27
N PRO A 75 -11.38 9.39 -7.84
CA PRO A 75 -12.65 9.01 -8.42
C PRO A 75 -12.50 7.99 -9.55
N GLN A 76 -13.39 6.99 -9.59
CA GLN A 76 -13.50 6.00 -10.65
C GLN A 76 -14.81 6.22 -11.43
N ASN A 77 -14.72 6.11 -12.75
CA ASN A 77 -15.85 6.42 -13.61
C ASN A 77 -16.77 5.21 -13.85
N ALA A 78 -17.93 5.20 -13.20
CA ALA A 78 -18.93 4.16 -13.35
C ALA A 78 -19.51 4.06 -14.79
N SER A 79 -19.43 5.11 -15.61
CA SER A 79 -19.88 5.02 -17.01
C SER A 79 -18.96 4.18 -17.88
N THR A 80 -17.70 4.03 -17.49
CA THR A 80 -16.71 3.17 -18.18
C THR A 80 -16.62 1.78 -17.58
N ASN A 81 -17.11 1.59 -16.34
CA ASN A 81 -17.16 0.30 -15.67
C ASN A 81 -18.45 0.16 -14.85
N SER A 82 -19.43 -0.50 -15.42
CA SER A 82 -20.75 -0.73 -14.82
C SER A 82 -20.73 -1.68 -13.59
N ASN A 83 -19.58 -2.31 -13.28
CA ASN A 83 -19.44 -3.14 -12.09
C ASN A 83 -19.14 -2.30 -10.84
N LEU A 84 -18.84 -1.01 -11.00
CA LEU A 84 -18.61 -0.13 -9.86
C LEU A 84 -19.93 0.22 -9.17
N LYS A 85 -19.88 0.34 -7.84
CA LYS A 85 -21.01 0.69 -7.01
C LYS A 85 -20.72 1.98 -6.24
N ASP A 86 -21.55 2.97 -6.46
CA ASP A 86 -21.46 4.22 -5.71
C ASP A 86 -21.97 4.01 -4.27
N VAL A 87 -21.12 4.33 -3.32
CA VAL A 87 -21.41 4.29 -1.87
C VAL A 87 -20.94 5.57 -1.17
N GLY A 88 -20.66 6.61 -1.95
CA GLY A 88 -20.00 7.83 -1.49
C GLY A 88 -18.50 7.63 -1.34
N THR A 89 -17.83 8.59 -0.71
CA THR A 89 -16.37 8.62 -0.53
C THR A 89 -16.05 8.59 0.97
N PRO A 90 -15.03 7.86 1.42
CA PRO A 90 -14.60 7.90 2.82
C PRO A 90 -14.13 9.31 3.23
N PRO A 91 -14.09 9.63 4.55
CA PRO A 91 -13.48 10.87 5.03
C PRO A 91 -11.98 10.91 4.66
N THR A 92 -11.45 12.12 4.48
CA THR A 92 -10.03 12.35 4.21
C THR A 92 -9.25 12.74 5.45
N LYS A 93 -9.98 13.18 6.49
CA LYS A 93 -9.46 13.67 7.78
C LYS A 93 -9.88 12.77 8.93
N ASP A 94 -9.26 12.94 10.08
CA ASP A 94 -9.54 12.20 11.31
C ASP A 94 -9.39 10.67 11.16
N ILE A 95 -8.48 10.25 10.30
CA ILE A 95 -8.20 8.84 10.04
C ILE A 95 -7.21 8.33 11.10
N PRO A 96 -7.53 7.23 11.81
CA PRO A 96 -6.58 6.62 12.73
C PRO A 96 -5.28 6.21 12.04
N THR A 97 -4.17 6.74 12.51
CA THR A 97 -2.81 6.45 12.02
C THR A 97 -1.99 5.62 13.00
N LEU A 98 -2.59 5.18 14.08
CA LEU A 98 -1.96 4.38 15.12
C LEU A 98 -2.85 3.21 15.53
N GLY A 99 -2.21 2.14 15.98
CA GLY A 99 -2.88 0.97 16.52
C GLY A 99 -3.48 0.06 15.47
N THR A 100 -4.32 -0.85 15.91
CA THR A 100 -4.98 -1.85 15.07
C THR A 100 -6.49 -1.79 15.23
N GLN A 101 -7.22 -2.06 14.14
CA GLN A 101 -8.67 -2.28 14.17
C GLN A 101 -8.97 -3.75 13.92
N THR A 102 -10.05 -4.25 14.49
CA THR A 102 -10.45 -5.65 14.31
C THR A 102 -11.47 -5.79 13.19
N MET A 103 -11.09 -6.44 12.08
CA MET A 103 -12.02 -6.84 11.03
C MET A 103 -12.49 -8.27 11.28
N THR A 104 -13.79 -8.48 11.33
CA THR A 104 -14.42 -9.79 11.47
C THR A 104 -15.19 -10.16 10.22
N ILE A 105 -14.82 -11.26 9.57
CA ILE A 105 -15.42 -11.76 8.33
C ILE A 105 -16.17 -13.05 8.63
N SER A 106 -17.50 -13.00 8.66
CA SER A 106 -18.34 -14.19 8.77
C SER A 106 -18.59 -14.74 7.36
N THR A 107 -18.21 -16.01 7.15
CA THR A 107 -18.36 -16.64 5.83
C THR A 107 -19.32 -17.83 5.86
N SER A 108 -19.64 -18.36 4.67
CA SER A 108 -20.39 -19.62 4.53
C SER A 108 -19.57 -20.86 4.86
N GLN A 109 -18.25 -20.72 5.14
CA GLN A 109 -17.31 -21.84 5.17
C GLN A 109 -16.86 -22.28 6.56
N GLY A 110 -17.18 -21.55 7.60
CA GLY A 110 -16.78 -21.92 8.97
C GLY A 110 -17.00 -20.81 9.99
N GLU A 111 -16.19 -20.85 11.03
CA GLU A 111 -16.14 -19.79 12.03
C GLU A 111 -15.62 -18.46 11.44
N PRO A 112 -15.93 -17.33 12.06
CA PRO A 112 -15.45 -16.03 11.57
C PRO A 112 -13.93 -15.97 11.47
N ILE A 113 -13.45 -15.36 10.39
CA ILE A 113 -12.04 -15.00 10.23
C ILE A 113 -11.86 -13.64 10.88
N VAL A 114 -10.92 -13.53 11.81
CA VAL A 114 -10.59 -12.27 12.49
C VAL A 114 -9.26 -11.77 11.96
N VAL A 115 -9.21 -10.50 11.59
CA VAL A 115 -8.02 -9.83 11.03
C VAL A 115 -7.71 -8.60 11.85
N GLY A 116 -6.46 -8.46 12.26
CA GLY A 116 -5.94 -7.20 12.78
C GLY A 116 -5.54 -6.33 11.61
N LEU A 117 -6.29 -5.25 11.36
CA LEU A 117 -5.94 -4.21 10.39
C LEU A 117 -4.95 -3.25 11.04
N ASP A 118 -3.89 -2.93 10.36
CA ASP A 118 -2.80 -2.11 10.88
C ASP A 118 -2.89 -0.68 10.36
N SER A 119 -3.40 0.22 11.21
CA SER A 119 -3.57 1.64 10.86
C SER A 119 -2.25 2.42 10.85
N GLU A 120 -1.16 1.87 11.39
CA GLU A 120 0.13 2.55 11.40
C GLU A 120 0.84 2.45 10.04
N VAL A 121 0.74 1.30 9.39
CA VAL A 121 1.42 1.05 8.11
C VAL A 121 0.51 1.17 6.89
N SER A 122 -0.81 1.12 7.10
CA SER A 122 -1.81 1.27 6.04
C SER A 122 -3.06 2.00 6.54
N PRO A 123 -2.93 3.29 6.92
CA PRO A 123 -4.05 4.08 7.45
C PRO A 123 -5.19 4.22 6.44
N CYS A 124 -4.88 4.52 5.18
CA CYS A 124 -5.92 4.72 4.15
C CYS A 124 -6.56 3.40 3.72
N GLY A 125 -5.78 2.32 3.61
CA GLY A 125 -6.33 0.99 3.34
C GLY A 125 -7.25 0.49 4.47
N THR A 126 -6.88 0.76 5.73
CA THR A 126 -7.72 0.45 6.90
C THR A 126 -8.99 1.30 6.92
N ALA A 127 -8.88 2.61 6.64
CA ALA A 127 -10.02 3.52 6.57
C ALA A 127 -11.00 3.15 5.44
N ASP A 128 -10.49 2.74 4.28
CA ASP A 128 -11.27 2.26 3.15
C ASP A 128 -12.12 1.04 3.54
N ILE A 129 -11.48 -0.01 4.07
CA ILE A 129 -12.17 -1.22 4.52
C ILE A 129 -13.22 -0.89 5.59
N THR A 130 -12.87 -0.02 6.55
CA THR A 130 -13.77 0.39 7.65
C THR A 130 -15.00 1.12 7.11
N TYR A 131 -14.78 2.07 6.19
CA TYR A 131 -15.87 2.80 5.55
C TYR A 131 -16.80 1.86 4.76
N LEU A 132 -16.25 1.00 3.91
CA LEU A 132 -17.01 0.06 3.11
C LEU A 132 -17.76 -0.96 3.98
N ALA A 133 -17.15 -1.42 5.08
CA ALA A 133 -17.82 -2.26 6.07
C ALA A 133 -19.03 -1.56 6.71
N SER A 134 -18.89 -0.26 7.06
CA SER A 134 -20.00 0.55 7.60
C SER A 134 -21.18 0.69 6.63
N LYS A 135 -20.89 0.66 5.33
CA LYS A 135 -21.88 0.67 4.24
C LYS A 135 -22.44 -0.71 3.89
N LYS A 136 -22.02 -1.77 4.60
CA LYS A 136 -22.38 -3.17 4.32
C LYS A 136 -22.04 -3.58 2.88
N PHE A 137 -20.97 -2.99 2.34
CA PHE A 137 -20.57 -3.18 0.95
C PHE A 137 -20.18 -4.64 0.65
N TYR A 138 -19.61 -5.30 1.65
CA TYR A 138 -19.14 -6.68 1.57
C TYR A 138 -20.21 -7.73 1.86
N ASP A 139 -21.32 -7.32 2.48
CA ASP A 139 -22.34 -8.26 2.96
C ASP A 139 -23.01 -9.00 1.79
N ASN A 140 -23.13 -10.31 1.93
CA ASN A 140 -23.66 -11.22 0.91
C ASN A 140 -22.91 -11.20 -0.42
N THR A 141 -21.62 -10.83 -0.42
CA THR A 141 -20.74 -10.92 -1.59
C THR A 141 -19.95 -12.23 -1.60
N ASP A 142 -19.47 -12.63 -2.78
CA ASP A 142 -18.73 -13.87 -2.94
C ASP A 142 -17.23 -13.62 -3.11
N CYS A 143 -16.41 -14.49 -2.53
CA CYS A 143 -15.01 -14.57 -2.91
C CYS A 143 -14.94 -15.36 -4.22
N HIS A 144 -14.67 -14.67 -5.30
CA HIS A 144 -14.81 -15.16 -6.66
C HIS A 144 -13.60 -15.91 -7.19
N GLU A 145 -12.46 -15.82 -6.49
CA GLU A 145 -11.20 -16.39 -6.95
C GLU A 145 -10.39 -17.01 -5.79
N ILE A 146 -9.81 -18.18 -6.06
CA ILE A 146 -8.68 -18.74 -5.32
C ILE A 146 -7.51 -18.76 -6.30
N THR A 147 -6.55 -17.86 -6.07
CA THR A 147 -5.44 -17.63 -6.98
C THR A 147 -4.48 -18.82 -7.05
N SER A 148 -3.75 -18.96 -8.14
CA SER A 148 -2.74 -20.02 -8.31
C SER A 148 -1.58 -19.89 -7.29
N TYR A 149 -1.31 -18.67 -6.82
CA TYR A 149 -0.30 -18.40 -5.79
C TYR A 149 -0.84 -18.56 -4.36
N GLY A 150 -2.10 -19.01 -4.18
CA GLY A 150 -2.65 -19.41 -2.89
C GLY A 150 -3.17 -18.25 -2.05
N ALA A 151 -3.95 -17.37 -2.65
CA ALA A 151 -4.74 -16.39 -1.94
C ALA A 151 -6.22 -16.50 -2.34
N VAL A 152 -7.12 -16.19 -1.42
CA VAL A 152 -8.57 -16.08 -1.69
C VAL A 152 -8.88 -14.61 -1.94
N ARG A 153 -9.47 -14.30 -3.11
CA ARG A 153 -9.83 -12.94 -3.52
C ARG A 153 -11.31 -12.69 -3.28
N CYS A 154 -11.59 -11.65 -2.53
CA CYS A 154 -12.92 -11.25 -2.08
C CYS A 154 -13.14 -9.75 -2.30
N GLY A 155 -14.34 -9.26 -1.95
CA GLY A 155 -14.61 -7.83 -1.88
C GLY A 155 -15.14 -7.20 -3.17
N ASP A 156 -15.50 -8.01 -4.17
CA ASP A 156 -16.16 -7.55 -5.38
C ASP A 156 -17.65 -7.91 -5.34
N PRO A 157 -18.56 -6.93 -5.17
CA PRO A 157 -20.00 -7.21 -5.17
C PRO A 157 -20.52 -7.74 -6.50
N SER A 158 -19.85 -7.46 -7.60
CA SER A 158 -20.21 -7.98 -8.93
C SER A 158 -19.77 -9.42 -9.16
N GLY A 159 -18.77 -9.89 -8.41
CA GLY A 159 -18.17 -11.21 -8.56
C GLY A 159 -17.39 -11.42 -9.87
N THR A 160 -17.12 -10.35 -10.60
CA THR A 160 -16.42 -10.40 -11.90
C THR A 160 -14.91 -10.21 -11.80
N GLY A 161 -14.42 -9.75 -10.66
CA GLY A 161 -13.04 -9.30 -10.46
C GLY A 161 -12.80 -7.85 -10.90
N LEU A 162 -13.83 -7.16 -11.45
CA LEU A 162 -13.75 -5.80 -11.95
C LEU A 162 -14.60 -4.80 -11.15
N GLY A 163 -15.32 -5.27 -10.13
CA GLY A 163 -16.18 -4.45 -9.29
C GLY A 163 -15.41 -3.79 -8.15
N GLY A 164 -16.05 -2.79 -7.57
CA GLY A 164 -15.51 -2.00 -6.47
C GLY A 164 -16.35 -0.75 -6.21
N PRO A 165 -15.91 0.17 -5.33
CA PRO A 165 -16.52 1.48 -5.17
C PRO A 165 -16.17 2.40 -6.36
N THR A 166 -16.84 3.56 -6.43
CA THR A 166 -16.56 4.61 -7.44
C THR A 166 -15.35 5.48 -7.10
N TYR A 167 -14.44 4.96 -6.30
CA TYR A 167 -13.15 5.58 -5.97
C TYR A 167 -12.06 4.50 -5.82
N SER A 168 -10.83 4.93 -5.76
CA SER A 168 -9.67 4.08 -5.43
C SER A 168 -8.70 4.80 -4.52
N VAL A 169 -7.85 4.02 -3.84
CA VAL A 169 -6.75 4.49 -3.01
C VAL A 169 -5.43 3.87 -3.48
N TYR A 170 -4.34 4.61 -3.33
CA TYR A 170 -3.01 4.15 -3.71
C TYR A 170 -2.49 3.07 -2.75
N ASN A 171 -1.46 2.35 -3.20
CA ASN A 171 -0.73 1.43 -2.34
C ASN A 171 0.02 2.18 -1.23
N GLU A 172 -0.08 1.71 0.01
CA GLU A 172 0.65 2.27 1.15
C GLU A 172 1.80 1.37 1.60
N ASN A 173 1.53 0.07 1.75
CA ASN A 173 2.44 -0.90 2.34
C ASN A 173 2.65 -2.10 1.40
N VAL A 174 3.40 -1.88 0.33
CA VAL A 174 3.83 -2.95 -0.57
C VAL A 174 5.22 -3.42 -0.12
N PRO A 175 5.42 -4.72 0.14
CA PRO A 175 6.74 -5.24 0.51
C PRO A 175 7.79 -4.89 -0.53
N THR A 176 8.99 -4.53 -0.08
CA THR A 176 10.12 -4.34 -0.99
C THR A 176 10.57 -5.70 -1.51
N GLY A 177 10.50 -5.89 -2.83
CA GLY A 177 11.03 -7.07 -3.49
C GLY A 177 12.55 -7.20 -3.34
N PRO A 178 13.12 -8.34 -3.71
CA PRO A 178 14.57 -8.50 -3.71
C PRO A 178 15.21 -7.45 -4.63
N ASP A 179 16.19 -6.70 -4.09
CA ASP A 179 16.96 -5.75 -4.87
C ASP A 179 17.87 -6.53 -5.85
N PRO A 180 17.65 -6.41 -7.18
CA PRO A 180 18.46 -7.11 -8.16
C PRO A 180 19.93 -6.64 -8.19
N SER A 181 20.24 -5.50 -7.56
CA SER A 181 21.60 -4.95 -7.43
C SER A 181 22.27 -5.31 -6.10
N ALA A 182 21.54 -5.90 -5.15
CA ALA A 182 22.08 -6.28 -3.85
C ALA A 182 23.08 -7.44 -4.01
N SER A 183 24.30 -7.24 -3.55
CA SER A 183 25.36 -8.25 -3.56
C SER A 183 25.11 -9.44 -2.61
N ALA A 184 24.14 -9.30 -1.69
CA ALA A 184 23.69 -10.37 -0.81
C ALA A 184 22.28 -10.76 -1.23
N ALA A 185 22.05 -12.07 -1.45
CA ALA A 185 20.69 -12.58 -1.59
C ALA A 185 19.89 -12.16 -0.34
N PRO A 186 18.68 -11.60 -0.50
CA PRO A 186 17.81 -11.33 0.65
C PRO A 186 17.68 -12.64 1.41
N ASP A 187 17.66 -12.54 2.75
CA ASP A 187 17.47 -13.72 3.60
C ASP A 187 16.19 -14.43 3.15
N ALA A 188 16.35 -15.54 2.42
CA ALA A 188 15.27 -16.29 1.77
C ALA A 188 14.27 -16.92 2.77
N LYS A 189 14.37 -16.55 4.05
CA LYS A 189 13.63 -17.14 5.16
C LYS A 189 12.29 -16.48 5.45
N THR A 190 12.10 -15.22 5.08
CA THR A 190 10.86 -14.50 5.39
C THR A 190 10.10 -14.24 4.09
N PRO A 191 8.92 -14.83 3.88
CA PRO A 191 8.12 -14.57 2.70
C PRO A 191 7.62 -13.11 2.69
N LEU A 192 7.47 -12.51 1.50
CA LEU A 192 6.96 -11.15 1.34
C LEU A 192 5.49 -11.04 1.78
N TYR A 193 4.70 -12.06 1.49
CA TYR A 193 3.32 -12.22 1.93
C TYR A 193 3.19 -13.55 2.68
N PRO A 194 3.46 -13.57 4.00
CA PRO A 194 3.28 -14.77 4.82
C PRO A 194 1.83 -15.26 4.79
N LYS A 195 1.63 -16.55 5.03
CA LYS A 195 0.29 -17.10 5.27
C LYS A 195 -0.46 -16.29 6.34
N GLY A 196 -1.71 -15.95 6.07
CA GLY A 196 -2.54 -15.12 6.93
C GLY A 196 -2.43 -13.62 6.63
N THR A 197 -1.54 -13.19 5.75
CA THR A 197 -1.52 -11.80 5.30
C THR A 197 -2.84 -11.45 4.61
N VAL A 198 -3.35 -10.24 4.89
CA VAL A 198 -4.46 -9.62 4.18
C VAL A 198 -3.93 -8.39 3.45
N ALA A 199 -4.18 -8.33 2.14
CA ALA A 199 -3.68 -7.24 1.31
C ALA A 199 -4.76 -6.77 0.32
N LEU A 200 -4.76 -5.48 0.00
CA LEU A 200 -5.61 -4.91 -1.05
C LEU A 200 -5.05 -5.26 -2.43
N ILE A 201 -5.95 -5.39 -3.39
CA ILE A 201 -5.63 -5.61 -4.80
C ILE A 201 -6.42 -4.66 -5.67
N GLY A 202 -5.71 -3.89 -6.49
CA GLY A 202 -6.28 -2.98 -7.48
C GLY A 202 -6.17 -3.51 -8.91
N ASN A 203 -7.01 -3.00 -9.79
CA ASN A 203 -6.93 -3.24 -11.23
C ASN A 203 -7.19 -1.90 -11.97
N PRO A 204 -6.14 -1.28 -12.54
CA PRO A 204 -4.74 -1.74 -12.56
C PRO A 204 -4.06 -1.74 -11.17
N PRO A 205 -2.90 -2.38 -11.01
CA PRO A 205 -2.14 -2.35 -9.76
C PRO A 205 -1.92 -0.91 -9.24
N GLY A 206 -2.03 -0.72 -7.92
CA GLY A 206 -1.92 0.60 -7.29
C GLY A 206 -3.21 1.41 -7.27
N THR A 207 -4.33 0.87 -7.77
CA THR A 207 -5.66 1.49 -7.69
C THR A 207 -6.57 0.60 -6.85
N ASN A 208 -6.30 0.52 -5.54
CA ASN A 208 -7.08 -0.32 -4.64
C ASN A 208 -8.49 0.26 -4.45
N GLY A 209 -9.44 -0.63 -4.37
CA GLY A 209 -10.82 -0.34 -3.97
C GLY A 209 -11.22 -1.34 -2.90
N SER A 210 -12.37 -1.99 -3.07
CA SER A 210 -12.89 -2.94 -2.08
C SER A 210 -12.25 -4.32 -2.10
N GLN A 211 -11.51 -4.69 -3.14
CA GLN A 211 -11.04 -6.07 -3.30
C GLN A 211 -9.81 -6.34 -2.44
N PHE A 212 -9.81 -7.49 -1.77
CA PHE A 212 -8.71 -7.92 -0.93
C PHE A 212 -8.39 -9.39 -1.09
N LEU A 213 -7.16 -9.74 -0.75
CA LEU A 213 -6.61 -11.10 -0.75
C LEU A 213 -6.40 -11.57 0.69
N ILE A 214 -6.75 -12.82 0.97
CA ILE A 214 -6.35 -13.54 2.19
C ILE A 214 -5.37 -14.62 1.74
N PHE A 215 -4.10 -14.49 2.11
CA PHE A 215 -3.07 -15.45 1.75
C PHE A 215 -3.21 -16.72 2.58
N THR A 216 -3.38 -17.85 1.93
CA THR A 216 -3.54 -19.17 2.56
C THR A 216 -2.24 -19.94 2.64
N LYS A 217 -1.21 -19.48 1.96
CA LYS A 217 0.18 -19.96 2.02
C LYS A 217 1.15 -18.80 1.81
N ASP A 218 2.41 -19.01 2.10
CA ASP A 218 3.48 -18.06 1.87
C ASP A 218 3.64 -17.75 0.38
N TYR A 219 3.88 -16.47 0.05
CA TYR A 219 4.07 -16.01 -1.31
C TYR A 219 5.15 -14.93 -1.39
N SER A 220 6.06 -15.05 -2.36
CA SER A 220 7.15 -14.10 -2.59
C SER A 220 7.33 -13.89 -4.10
N PRO A 221 6.57 -12.98 -4.72
CA PRO A 221 6.75 -12.66 -6.13
C PRO A 221 8.02 -11.85 -6.38
N ALA A 222 8.55 -11.91 -7.60
CA ALA A 222 9.68 -11.08 -8.01
C ALA A 222 9.33 -9.57 -8.01
N THR A 223 8.07 -9.25 -8.31
CA THR A 223 7.55 -7.88 -8.27
C THR A 223 6.31 -7.86 -7.37
N PRO A 224 6.45 -7.44 -6.11
CA PRO A 224 5.32 -7.27 -5.20
C PRO A 224 4.43 -6.11 -5.67
N GLU A 225 3.10 -6.29 -5.54
CA GLU A 225 2.13 -5.28 -6.00
C GLU A 225 0.94 -5.09 -5.05
N PHE A 226 0.77 -5.99 -4.06
CA PHE A 226 -0.37 -5.94 -3.15
C PHE A 226 -0.04 -5.13 -1.89
N SER A 227 -0.93 -4.20 -1.53
CA SER A 227 -0.78 -3.35 -0.34
C SER A 227 -1.25 -4.11 0.90
N ILE A 228 -0.33 -4.47 1.79
CA ILE A 228 -0.65 -5.18 3.04
C ILE A 228 -1.40 -4.24 3.97
N VAL A 229 -2.57 -4.67 4.44
CA VAL A 229 -3.42 -3.91 5.38
C VAL A 229 -3.53 -4.59 6.74
N GLY A 230 -3.12 -5.85 6.86
CA GLY A 230 -3.21 -6.55 8.13
C GLY A 230 -2.92 -8.04 8.02
N LYS A 231 -3.25 -8.75 9.09
CA LYS A 231 -3.05 -10.20 9.17
C LYS A 231 -4.18 -10.90 9.94
N VAL A 232 -4.43 -12.15 9.60
CA VAL A 232 -5.35 -13.03 10.32
C VAL A 232 -4.82 -13.28 11.74
N THR A 233 -5.66 -12.98 12.71
CA THR A 233 -5.41 -13.17 14.15
C THR A 233 -6.31 -14.24 14.77
N GLY A 234 -7.40 -14.64 14.07
CA GLY A 234 -8.33 -15.68 14.48
C GLY A 234 -9.04 -16.33 13.29
N GLY A 235 -9.68 -17.46 13.50
CA GLY A 235 -10.38 -18.22 12.44
C GLY A 235 -9.44 -18.93 11.46
N GLN A 236 -8.22 -19.28 11.90
CA GLN A 236 -7.22 -19.93 11.04
C GLN A 236 -7.73 -21.24 10.43
N ALA A 237 -8.58 -21.99 11.15
CA ALA A 237 -9.19 -23.22 10.64
C ALA A 237 -10.08 -22.97 9.40
N THR A 238 -10.78 -21.85 9.38
CA THR A 238 -11.57 -21.43 8.20
C THR A 238 -10.66 -21.07 7.04
N VAL A 239 -9.57 -20.33 7.26
CA VAL A 239 -8.57 -20.01 6.21
C VAL A 239 -7.96 -21.29 5.63
N ASP A 240 -7.62 -22.27 6.47
CA ASP A 240 -7.08 -23.57 6.05
C ASP A 240 -8.10 -24.40 5.25
N LYS A 241 -9.39 -24.27 5.56
CA LYS A 241 -10.48 -24.88 4.81
C LYS A 241 -10.63 -24.22 3.43
N LEU A 242 -10.58 -22.89 3.36
CA LEU A 242 -10.63 -22.16 2.10
C LEU A 242 -9.50 -22.57 1.16
N ALA A 243 -8.29 -22.78 1.67
CA ALA A 243 -7.12 -23.24 0.92
C ALA A 243 -7.32 -24.59 0.24
N LYS A 244 -8.22 -25.42 0.75
CA LYS A 244 -8.48 -26.79 0.27
C LYS A 244 -9.64 -26.88 -0.72
N ILE A 245 -10.38 -25.79 -0.96
CA ILE A 245 -11.48 -25.78 -1.92
C ILE A 245 -10.91 -25.95 -3.33
N PRO A 246 -11.32 -26.97 -4.07
CA PRO A 246 -10.86 -27.14 -5.45
C PRO A 246 -11.32 -25.98 -6.34
N THR A 247 -10.58 -25.73 -7.41
CA THR A 247 -10.89 -24.70 -8.39
C THR A 247 -11.21 -25.28 -9.76
N THR A 248 -12.04 -24.60 -10.50
CA THR A 248 -12.36 -24.89 -11.90
C THR A 248 -12.02 -23.67 -12.75
N ALA A 249 -12.09 -23.83 -14.08
CA ALA A 249 -11.83 -22.73 -15.00
C ALA A 249 -12.85 -21.60 -14.84
N ASN A 250 -12.36 -20.37 -14.85
CA ASN A 250 -13.18 -19.15 -14.97
C ASN A 250 -13.52 -18.89 -16.47
N SER A 251 -14.09 -17.73 -16.78
CA SER A 251 -14.46 -17.34 -18.16
C SER A 251 -13.24 -17.14 -19.08
N THR A 252 -12.05 -16.90 -18.52
CA THR A 252 -10.79 -16.77 -19.27
C THR A 252 -10.01 -18.08 -19.40
N GLY A 253 -10.50 -19.15 -18.78
CA GLY A 253 -9.86 -20.47 -18.81
C GLY A 253 -8.91 -20.75 -17.65
N ASP A 254 -8.70 -19.79 -16.74
CA ASP A 254 -7.82 -19.92 -15.58
C ASP A 254 -8.50 -20.76 -14.49
N LYS A 255 -7.80 -21.73 -13.94
CA LYS A 255 -8.31 -22.60 -12.87
C LYS A 255 -8.26 -21.91 -11.51
N VAL A 256 -9.09 -20.88 -11.33
CA VAL A 256 -9.13 -20.03 -10.13
C VAL A 256 -10.53 -19.89 -9.52
N LYS A 257 -11.58 -20.33 -10.22
CA LYS A 257 -12.96 -20.25 -9.73
C LYS A 257 -13.22 -21.34 -8.68
N PRO A 258 -13.59 -20.99 -7.42
CA PRO A 258 -13.91 -21.97 -6.40
C PRO A 258 -15.07 -22.90 -6.82
N THR A 259 -14.94 -24.21 -6.61
CA THR A 259 -16.02 -25.19 -6.88
C THR A 259 -17.12 -25.12 -5.81
N GLN A 260 -16.82 -24.59 -4.64
CA GLN A 260 -17.77 -24.31 -3.57
C GLN A 260 -17.88 -22.80 -3.39
N LYS A 261 -19.11 -22.30 -3.32
CA LYS A 261 -19.37 -20.89 -3.10
C LYS A 261 -18.84 -20.43 -1.74
N ILE A 262 -18.03 -19.39 -1.74
CA ILE A 262 -17.49 -18.76 -0.54
C ILE A 262 -18.18 -17.42 -0.41
N THR A 263 -19.23 -17.34 0.42
CA THR A 263 -19.97 -16.08 0.61
C THR A 263 -19.54 -15.42 1.91
N ILE A 264 -19.20 -14.14 1.85
CA ILE A 264 -19.11 -13.26 3.02
C ILE A 264 -20.53 -12.92 3.42
N LYS A 265 -20.99 -13.45 4.56
CA LYS A 265 -22.31 -13.15 5.13
C LYS A 265 -22.34 -11.73 5.67
N THR A 266 -21.32 -11.38 6.45
CA THR A 266 -21.11 -10.04 7.01
C THR A 266 -19.63 -9.77 7.15
N LEU A 267 -19.25 -8.51 6.98
CA LEU A 267 -17.92 -8.02 7.32
C LEU A 267 -18.08 -6.76 8.16
N THR A 268 -17.49 -6.79 9.35
CA THR A 268 -17.54 -5.66 10.29
C THR A 268 -16.12 -5.27 10.72
N VAL A 269 -15.93 -3.98 10.99
CA VAL A 269 -14.69 -3.45 11.58
C VAL A 269 -15.05 -2.72 12.86
N GLY A 270 -14.31 -2.98 13.91
CA GLY A 270 -14.46 -2.34 15.22
C GLY A 270 -13.09 -2.08 15.84
N ASP A 271 -13.09 -1.33 16.92
CA ASP A 271 -11.88 -1.13 17.70
C ASP A 271 -11.32 -2.48 18.17
N ALA A 272 -10.00 -2.61 18.21
CA ALA A 272 -9.38 -3.78 18.79
C ALA A 272 -9.84 -3.89 20.26
N PRO A 273 -10.23 -5.08 20.75
CA PRO A 273 -10.52 -5.24 22.15
C PRO A 273 -9.30 -4.76 22.93
N ALA A 274 -9.53 -3.83 23.88
CA ALA A 274 -8.44 -3.32 24.72
C ALA A 274 -7.64 -4.52 25.24
N SER A 275 -6.37 -4.59 24.89
CA SER A 275 -5.48 -5.66 25.35
C SER A 275 -5.60 -5.71 26.86
N ALA A 276 -6.08 -6.84 27.41
CA ALA A 276 -6.14 -7.02 28.83
C ALA A 276 -4.72 -6.79 29.37
N ALA A 277 -4.52 -5.69 30.08
CA ALA A 277 -3.26 -5.40 30.73
C ALA A 277 -2.87 -6.63 31.55
N PRO A 278 -1.60 -7.06 31.53
CA PRO A 278 -1.18 -8.21 32.33
C PRO A 278 -1.54 -7.91 33.78
N SER A 279 -2.41 -8.73 34.37
CA SER A 279 -2.77 -8.65 35.78
C SER A 279 -1.48 -8.68 36.58
N ALA A 280 -1.14 -7.56 37.24
CA ALA A 280 -0.05 -7.51 38.16
C ALA A 280 -0.33 -8.55 39.26
N SER A 281 0.42 -9.66 39.24
CA SER A 281 0.40 -10.63 40.28
C SER A 281 0.95 -9.97 41.55
N THR A 282 0.06 -9.63 42.45
CA THR A 282 0.40 -9.23 43.82
C THR A 282 1.03 -10.42 44.49
N GLN A 283 2.33 -10.42 44.61
CA GLN A 283 3.02 -11.34 45.54
C GLN A 283 2.87 -10.75 46.94
N SER A 284 2.12 -11.44 47.75
CA SER A 284 2.11 -11.29 49.20
C SER A 284 3.16 -12.21 49.83
#